data_8d79bf1946907b23caf58214070733cc
#
_entry.id   8d79bf1946907b23caf58214070733cc
#
_cell.length_a   1.000
_cell.length_b   1.000
_cell.length_c   1.000
_cell.angle_alpha   90.00
_cell.angle_beta   90.00
_cell.angle_gamma   90.00
#
_symmetry.space_group_name_H-M   'P 1'
#
loop_
_entity.id
_entity.type
_entity.pdbx_description
1 polymer ?
#
loop_
_entity_poly.entity_id
_entity_poly.type
_entity_poly.pdbx_seq_one_letter_code
_entity_poly.pdbx_strand_id
1 'polypeptide(L)'
;MTRKPRIMAVASAGGHWVQLMRLRPAWEGMDVTYVTTDPGLRQTLVELGIPVPDFKVITEANRWHKRKLIKQLAELTFIMARVRPDAVITTGAAPGYFALRLGRLFGARTVWIDSMANAEELSLSGQQACRHADLWLTQWEHLAKPDGPEFLGSVL
;
A
#
# COMPACT_ATOMS: atom_id res chain seq x y z
N MET A 1 25.48 -12.95 6.84
CA MET A 1 24.78 -12.09 5.85
C MET A 1 23.41 -11.77 6.41
N THR A 2 23.10 -10.49 6.59
CA THR A 2 21.77 -10.07 7.00
C THR A 2 20.78 -10.28 5.84
N ARG A 3 19.65 -10.90 6.12
CA ARG A 3 18.57 -11.09 5.15
C ARG A 3 18.07 -9.73 4.63
N LYS A 4 17.81 -9.63 3.32
CA LYS A 4 17.18 -8.42 2.76
C LYS A 4 15.82 -8.20 3.39
N PRO A 5 15.44 -6.95 3.73
CA PRO A 5 14.09 -6.64 4.17
C PRO A 5 13.05 -7.01 3.11
N ARG A 6 11.95 -7.60 3.54
CA ARG A 6 10.81 -7.95 2.67
C ARG A 6 9.76 -6.87 2.76
N ILE A 7 9.46 -6.25 1.64
CA ILE A 7 8.47 -5.19 1.51
C ILE A 7 7.24 -5.72 0.78
N MET A 8 6.06 -5.45 1.31
CA MET A 8 4.80 -5.65 0.62
C MET A 8 4.22 -4.29 0.25
N ALA A 9 4.24 -3.97 -1.04
CA ALA A 9 3.77 -2.70 -1.58
C ALA A 9 2.39 -2.90 -2.21
N VAL A 10 1.36 -2.27 -1.64
CA VAL A 10 -0.06 -2.55 -1.94
C VAL A 10 -0.77 -1.29 -2.40
N ALA A 11 -1.41 -1.36 -3.56
CA ALA A 11 -2.30 -0.32 -4.06
C ALA A 11 -3.37 -0.91 -4.99
N SER A 12 -4.55 -0.29 -5.02
CA SER A 12 -5.49 -0.51 -6.11
C SER A 12 -4.93 0.04 -7.42
N ALA A 13 -5.49 -0.39 -8.55
CA ALA A 13 -5.15 0.16 -9.86
C ALA A 13 -5.43 1.67 -9.96
N GLY A 14 -4.91 2.31 -10.99
CA GLY A 14 -5.09 3.75 -11.23
C GLY A 14 -4.14 4.64 -10.44
N GLY A 15 -4.64 5.78 -9.95
CA GLY A 15 -3.82 6.81 -9.30
C GLY A 15 -3.05 6.34 -8.08
N HIS A 16 -3.62 5.46 -7.28
CA HIS A 16 -2.92 4.87 -6.12
C HIS A 16 -1.69 4.07 -6.54
N TRP A 17 -1.81 3.28 -7.61
CA TRP A 17 -0.68 2.55 -8.17
C TRP A 17 0.41 3.45 -8.70
N VAL A 18 0.03 4.50 -9.45
CA VAL A 18 1.00 5.47 -9.98
C VAL A 18 1.81 6.12 -8.85
N GLN A 19 1.15 6.54 -7.78
CA GLN A 19 1.82 7.13 -6.63
C GLN A 19 2.73 6.10 -5.93
N LEU A 20 2.27 4.86 -5.77
CA LEU A 20 3.09 3.79 -5.19
C LEU A 20 4.38 3.58 -6.00
N MET A 21 4.28 3.58 -7.33
CA MET A 21 5.44 3.40 -8.21
C MET A 21 6.43 4.57 -8.15
N ARG A 22 5.95 5.79 -7.92
CA ARG A 22 6.83 6.95 -7.71
C ARG A 22 7.63 6.87 -6.41
N LEU A 23 7.13 6.14 -5.41
CA LEU A 23 7.82 5.86 -4.16
C LEU A 23 8.83 4.71 -4.24
N ARG A 24 8.88 3.99 -5.36
CA ARG A 24 9.74 2.81 -5.57
C ARG A 24 11.21 3.00 -5.15
N PRO A 25 11.86 4.15 -5.35
CA PRO A 25 13.24 4.33 -4.90
C PRO A 25 13.44 4.11 -3.39
N ALA A 26 12.39 4.27 -2.59
CA ALA A 26 12.48 4.08 -1.13
C ALA A 26 12.77 2.63 -0.70
N TRP A 27 12.51 1.66 -1.56
CA TRP A 27 12.77 0.23 -1.28
C TRP A 27 13.64 -0.45 -2.34
N GLU A 28 14.42 0.34 -3.05
CA GLU A 28 15.38 -0.20 -4.01
C GLU A 28 16.39 -1.14 -3.32
N GLY A 29 16.65 -2.29 -3.93
CA GLY A 29 17.55 -3.30 -3.38
C GLY A 29 16.93 -4.23 -2.31
N MET A 30 15.67 -4.01 -1.91
CA MET A 30 14.93 -4.88 -1.00
C MET A 30 14.15 -5.96 -1.76
N ASP A 31 13.67 -6.97 -1.05
CA ASP A 31 12.77 -7.99 -1.60
C ASP A 31 11.34 -7.48 -1.60
N VAL A 32 10.80 -7.16 -2.78
CA VAL A 32 9.49 -6.50 -2.91
C VAL A 32 8.45 -7.44 -3.50
N THR A 33 7.31 -7.57 -2.82
CA THR A 33 6.08 -8.14 -3.35
C THR A 33 5.10 -7.02 -3.66
N TYR A 34 4.77 -6.85 -4.92
CA TYR A 34 3.72 -5.92 -5.35
C TYR A 34 2.35 -6.58 -5.31
N VAL A 35 1.37 -5.90 -4.75
CA VAL A 35 -0.03 -6.38 -4.67
C VAL A 35 -0.96 -5.32 -5.23
N THR A 36 -1.76 -5.68 -6.22
CA THR A 36 -2.70 -4.78 -6.88
C THR A 36 -3.96 -5.52 -7.36
N THR A 37 -4.90 -4.79 -7.92
CA THR A 37 -6.17 -5.33 -8.42
C THR A 37 -6.22 -5.52 -9.93
N ASP A 38 -5.21 -5.06 -10.67
CA ASP A 38 -5.13 -5.15 -12.13
C ASP A 38 -3.93 -5.99 -12.57
N PRO A 39 -4.15 -7.15 -13.21
CA PRO A 39 -3.08 -7.99 -13.71
C PRO A 39 -2.25 -7.35 -14.83
N GLY A 40 -2.82 -6.41 -15.60
CA GLY A 40 -2.15 -5.72 -16.70
C GLY A 40 -0.96 -4.86 -16.24
N LEU A 41 -0.96 -4.41 -15.00
CA LEU A 41 0.11 -3.59 -14.43
C LEU A 41 1.45 -4.32 -14.36
N ARG A 42 1.45 -5.65 -14.27
CA ARG A 42 2.69 -6.43 -14.33
C ARG A 42 3.40 -6.25 -15.66
N GLN A 43 2.65 -6.33 -16.76
CA GLN A 43 3.21 -6.16 -18.10
C GLN A 43 3.77 -4.74 -18.29
N THR A 44 3.06 -3.73 -17.81
CA THR A 44 3.52 -2.34 -17.83
C THR A 44 4.86 -2.16 -17.11
N LEU A 45 5.05 -2.81 -15.96
CA LEU A 45 6.33 -2.76 -15.23
C LEU A 45 7.47 -3.40 -16.04
N VAL A 46 7.20 -4.56 -16.66
CA VAL A 46 8.17 -5.25 -17.51
C VAL A 46 8.59 -4.37 -18.70
N GLU A 47 7.63 -3.74 -19.38
CA GLU A 47 7.88 -2.84 -20.51
C GLU A 47 8.70 -1.60 -20.12
N LEU A 48 8.53 -1.13 -18.90
CA LEU A 48 9.34 -0.03 -18.33
C LEU A 48 10.71 -0.50 -17.82
N GLY A 49 11.06 -1.78 -17.97
CA GLY A 49 12.33 -2.32 -17.49
C GLY A 49 12.45 -2.35 -15.95
N ILE A 50 11.32 -2.30 -15.24
CA ILE A 50 11.30 -2.32 -13.79
C ILE A 50 11.36 -3.79 -13.31
N PRO A 51 12.31 -4.16 -12.46
CA PRO A 51 12.36 -5.49 -11.88
C PRO A 51 11.07 -5.81 -11.12
N VAL A 52 10.41 -6.91 -11.44
CA VAL A 52 9.20 -7.38 -10.79
C VAL A 52 9.44 -8.78 -10.23
N PRO A 53 10.13 -8.90 -9.09
CA PRO A 53 10.47 -10.21 -8.54
C PRO A 53 9.24 -10.98 -8.07
N ASP A 54 8.27 -10.33 -7.46
CA ASP A 54 7.02 -10.94 -7.04
C ASP A 54 5.84 -9.98 -7.23
N PHE A 55 4.79 -10.47 -7.89
CA PHE A 55 3.60 -9.69 -8.23
C PHE A 55 2.34 -10.52 -7.98
N LYS A 56 1.45 -10.00 -7.16
CA LYS A 56 0.19 -10.65 -6.79
C LYS A 56 -0.99 -9.79 -7.22
N VAL A 57 -2.01 -10.45 -7.74
CA VAL A 57 -3.28 -9.83 -8.10
C VAL A 57 -4.34 -10.30 -7.14
N ILE A 58 -5.11 -9.37 -6.60
CA ILE A 58 -6.22 -9.63 -5.70
C ILE A 58 -7.53 -9.11 -6.30
N THR A 59 -8.64 -9.61 -5.81
CA THR A 59 -9.98 -9.19 -6.25
C THR A 59 -10.17 -7.69 -6.02
N GLU A 60 -10.60 -6.98 -7.05
CA GLU A 60 -11.06 -5.61 -6.89
C GLU A 60 -12.38 -5.57 -6.11
N ALA A 61 -12.39 -4.79 -5.05
CA ALA A 61 -13.54 -4.68 -4.16
C ALA A 61 -13.78 -3.25 -3.70
N ASN A 62 -15.04 -2.92 -3.49
CA ASN A 62 -15.48 -1.68 -2.89
C ASN A 62 -16.46 -1.96 -1.74
N ARG A 63 -16.76 -0.91 -0.96
CA ARG A 63 -17.62 -1.01 0.23
C ARG A 63 -19.03 -1.56 -0.03
N TRP A 64 -19.50 -1.51 -1.26
CA TRP A 64 -20.84 -1.96 -1.64
C TRP A 64 -20.91 -3.47 -1.94
N HIS A 65 -19.78 -4.12 -2.20
CA HIS A 65 -19.70 -5.53 -2.57
C HIS A 65 -19.04 -6.35 -1.45
N LYS A 66 -19.77 -6.58 -0.37
CA LYS A 66 -19.27 -7.27 0.84
C LYS A 66 -18.61 -8.62 0.55
N ARG A 67 -19.17 -9.43 -0.37
CA ARG A 67 -18.57 -10.72 -0.76
C ARG A 67 -17.18 -10.54 -1.40
N LYS A 68 -17.02 -9.52 -2.25
CA LYS A 68 -15.72 -9.19 -2.86
C LYS A 68 -14.74 -8.68 -1.82
N LEU A 69 -15.18 -7.90 -0.84
CA LEU A 69 -14.34 -7.46 0.28
C LEU A 69 -13.84 -8.64 1.12
N ILE A 70 -14.71 -9.61 1.43
CA ILE A 70 -14.33 -10.82 2.15
C ILE A 70 -13.30 -11.62 1.35
N LYS A 71 -13.53 -11.79 0.05
CA LYS A 71 -12.58 -12.47 -0.84
C LYS A 71 -11.24 -11.76 -0.87
N GLN A 72 -11.23 -10.44 -1.08
CA GLN A 72 -10.01 -9.61 -1.06
C GLN A 72 -9.26 -9.76 0.25
N LEU A 73 -9.97 -9.73 1.39
CA LEU A 73 -9.36 -9.91 2.70
C LEU A 73 -8.72 -11.29 2.85
N ALA A 74 -9.39 -12.35 2.38
CA ALA A 74 -8.86 -13.71 2.42
C ALA A 74 -7.61 -13.86 1.53
N GLU A 75 -7.64 -13.30 0.32
CA GLU A 75 -6.49 -13.27 -0.59
C GLU A 75 -5.29 -12.54 0.04
N LEU A 76 -5.52 -11.36 0.61
CA LEU A 76 -4.48 -10.59 1.31
C LEU A 76 -3.93 -11.34 2.52
N THR A 77 -4.78 -12.00 3.31
CA THR A 77 -4.36 -12.79 4.47
C THR A 77 -3.45 -13.94 4.02
N PHE A 78 -3.82 -14.63 2.96
CA PHE A 78 -3.01 -15.72 2.39
C PHE A 78 -1.64 -15.21 1.90
N ILE A 79 -1.63 -14.10 1.15
CA ILE A 79 -0.39 -13.48 0.66
C ILE A 79 0.48 -13.05 1.85
N MET A 80 -0.11 -12.39 2.85
CA MET A 80 0.58 -11.93 4.05
C MET A 80 1.25 -13.08 4.80
N ALA A 81 0.53 -14.19 4.98
CA ALA A 81 1.05 -15.39 5.65
C ALA A 81 2.21 -16.05 4.89
N ARG A 82 2.19 -15.98 3.55
CA ARG A 82 3.24 -16.54 2.68
C ARG A 82 4.47 -15.64 2.60
N VAL A 83 4.26 -14.35 2.39
CA VAL A 83 5.33 -13.36 2.22
C VAL A 83 6.00 -13.04 3.55
N ARG A 84 5.23 -12.93 4.62
CA ARG A 84 5.69 -12.48 5.95
C ARG A 84 6.56 -11.24 5.83
N PRO A 85 6.00 -10.12 5.33
CA PRO A 85 6.76 -8.91 5.10
C PRO A 85 7.30 -8.31 6.40
N ASP A 86 8.44 -7.65 6.31
CA ASP A 86 8.98 -6.85 7.41
C ASP A 86 8.30 -5.47 7.45
N ALA A 87 7.85 -4.99 6.28
CA ALA A 87 7.06 -3.76 6.17
C ALA A 87 5.97 -3.87 5.10
N VAL A 88 4.84 -3.20 5.36
CA VAL A 88 3.72 -3.01 4.44
C VAL A 88 3.60 -1.54 4.13
N ILE A 89 3.62 -1.18 2.85
CA ILE A 89 3.52 0.20 2.37
C ILE A 89 2.32 0.29 1.43
N THR A 90 1.49 1.30 1.62
CA THR A 90 0.32 1.53 0.78
C THR A 90 0.06 3.01 0.53
N THR A 91 -0.48 3.31 -0.64
CA THR A 91 -0.96 4.63 -1.04
C THR A 91 -2.48 4.75 -0.97
N GLY A 92 -3.17 3.73 -0.42
CA GLY A 92 -4.59 3.87 -0.09
C GLY A 92 -5.53 2.83 -0.71
N ALA A 93 -6.80 3.21 -0.73
CA ALA A 93 -7.96 2.40 -1.08
C ALA A 93 -8.20 1.19 -0.15
N ALA A 94 -9.25 0.41 -0.42
CA ALA A 94 -9.63 -0.73 0.42
C ALA A 94 -8.52 -1.80 0.55
N PRO A 95 -7.85 -2.23 -0.55
CA PRO A 95 -6.77 -3.21 -0.42
C PRO A 95 -5.62 -2.72 0.44
N GLY A 96 -5.27 -1.44 0.34
CA GLY A 96 -4.24 -0.82 1.18
C GLY A 96 -4.62 -0.81 2.66
N TYR A 97 -5.86 -0.46 2.97
CA TYR A 97 -6.34 -0.44 4.34
C TYR A 97 -6.34 -1.84 4.98
N PHE A 98 -6.81 -2.86 4.25
CA PHE A 98 -6.76 -4.24 4.74
C PHE A 98 -5.33 -4.76 4.89
N ALA A 99 -4.46 -4.46 3.93
CA ALA A 99 -3.06 -4.85 4.02
C ALA A 99 -2.36 -4.21 5.23
N LEU A 100 -2.68 -2.96 5.53
CA LEU A 100 -2.15 -2.27 6.70
C LEU A 100 -2.58 -2.95 8.01
N ARG A 101 -3.86 -3.26 8.16
CA ARG A 101 -4.39 -3.96 9.33
C ARG A 101 -3.76 -5.34 9.51
N LEU A 102 -3.70 -6.10 8.44
CA LEU A 102 -3.08 -7.43 8.44
C LEU A 102 -1.58 -7.34 8.73
N GLY A 103 -0.88 -6.39 8.11
CA GLY A 103 0.54 -6.16 8.36
C GLY A 103 0.83 -5.98 9.84
N ARG A 104 0.06 -5.13 10.51
CA ARG A 104 0.17 -4.94 11.96
C ARG A 104 -0.09 -6.23 12.75
N LEU A 105 -1.11 -7.01 12.39
CA LEU A 105 -1.42 -8.28 13.04
C LEU A 105 -0.31 -9.33 12.85
N PHE A 106 0.39 -9.30 11.71
CA PHE A 106 1.51 -10.17 11.41
C PHE A 106 2.87 -9.62 11.89
N GLY A 107 2.88 -8.49 12.60
CA GLY A 107 4.08 -7.90 13.19
C GLY A 107 4.96 -7.13 12.22
N ALA A 108 4.45 -6.78 11.02
CA ALA A 108 5.15 -5.93 10.07
C ALA A 108 5.06 -4.45 10.48
N ARG A 109 6.07 -3.65 10.11
CA ARG A 109 5.96 -2.19 10.12
C ARG A 109 4.96 -1.76 9.06
N THR A 110 4.20 -0.72 9.34
CA THR A 110 3.09 -0.30 8.47
C THR A 110 3.19 1.17 8.12
N VAL A 111 3.10 1.46 6.82
CA VAL A 111 3.20 2.81 6.27
C VAL A 111 1.96 3.12 5.43
N TRP A 112 1.23 4.14 5.81
CA TRP A 112 0.13 4.70 5.03
C TRP A 112 0.53 6.05 4.45
N ILE A 113 0.34 6.21 3.15
CA ILE A 113 0.55 7.48 2.45
C ILE A 113 -0.78 7.84 1.80
N ASP A 114 -1.45 8.85 2.30
CA ASP A 114 -2.75 9.24 1.75
C ASP A 114 -2.59 9.80 0.32
N SER A 115 -3.60 9.58 -0.51
CA SER A 115 -3.51 9.97 -1.92
C SER A 115 -3.43 11.48 -2.08
N MET A 116 -2.61 11.93 -3.04
CA MET A 116 -2.55 13.32 -3.45
C MET A 116 -3.90 13.86 -3.98
N ALA A 117 -4.82 12.99 -4.40
CA ALA A 117 -6.16 13.39 -4.80
C ALA A 117 -7.01 13.95 -3.63
N ASN A 118 -6.62 13.66 -2.39
CA ASN A 118 -7.30 14.11 -1.18
C ASN A 118 -6.69 15.43 -0.68
N ALA A 119 -6.83 16.48 -1.47
CA ALA A 119 -6.21 17.79 -1.20
C ALA A 119 -6.94 18.60 -0.12
N GLU A 120 -8.23 18.39 0.05
CA GLU A 120 -9.05 19.16 1.01
C GLU A 120 -9.10 18.48 2.37
N GLU A 121 -9.22 17.16 2.37
CA GLU A 121 -9.28 16.34 3.58
C GLU A 121 -8.73 14.94 3.30
N LEU A 122 -8.34 14.22 4.33
CA LEU A 122 -7.90 12.83 4.21
C LEU A 122 -9.03 11.93 3.70
N SER A 123 -8.68 10.90 2.95
CA SER A 123 -9.63 9.84 2.59
C SER A 123 -10.24 9.18 3.84
N LEU A 124 -11.43 8.60 3.71
CA LEU A 124 -12.06 7.86 4.81
C LEU A 124 -11.15 6.74 5.34
N SER A 125 -10.49 6.01 4.43
CA SER A 125 -9.52 4.98 4.79
C SER A 125 -8.28 5.58 5.46
N GLY A 126 -7.82 6.74 4.97
CA GLY A 126 -6.69 7.49 5.54
C GLY A 126 -6.96 7.94 6.97
N GLN A 127 -8.16 8.44 7.24
CA GLN A 127 -8.57 8.83 8.60
C GLN A 127 -8.56 7.63 9.56
N GLN A 128 -8.94 6.44 9.11
CA GLN A 128 -8.95 5.23 9.90
C GLN A 128 -7.57 4.56 10.01
N ALA A 129 -6.68 4.83 9.06
CA ALA A 129 -5.34 4.24 9.00
C ALA A 129 -4.47 4.60 10.21
N CYS A 130 -4.70 5.76 10.86
CA CYS A 130 -3.96 6.20 12.05
C CYS A 130 -3.88 5.14 13.15
N ARG A 131 -4.89 4.28 13.28
CA ARG A 131 -4.94 3.21 14.29
C ARG A 131 -4.03 2.03 13.97
N HIS A 132 -3.57 1.93 12.73
CA HIS A 132 -2.88 0.76 12.20
C HIS A 132 -1.55 1.09 11.53
N ALA A 133 -1.26 2.37 11.28
CA ALA A 133 -0.01 2.83 10.67
C ALA A 133 1.03 3.15 11.75
N ASP A 134 2.25 2.61 11.58
CA ASP A 134 3.42 3.07 12.34
C ASP A 134 3.91 4.42 11.80
N LEU A 135 3.79 4.62 10.48
CA LEU A 135 4.03 5.90 9.81
C LEU A 135 2.79 6.26 8.98
N TRP A 136 2.19 7.37 9.32
CA TRP A 136 0.96 7.88 8.71
C TRP A 136 1.22 9.22 8.05
N LEU A 137 1.15 9.25 6.72
CA LEU A 137 1.56 10.40 5.90
C LEU A 137 0.41 10.97 5.10
N THR A 138 0.43 12.28 4.95
CA THR A 138 -0.29 13.03 3.92
C THR A 138 0.70 13.62 2.92
N GLN A 139 0.23 13.87 1.70
CA GLN A 139 1.01 14.55 0.66
C GLN A 139 0.71 16.06 0.59
N TRP A 140 -0.08 16.56 1.53
CA TRP A 140 -0.47 17.97 1.63
C TRP A 140 -0.06 18.55 2.98
N GLU A 141 0.81 19.56 2.94
CA GLU A 141 1.37 20.18 4.15
C GLU A 141 0.28 20.72 5.08
N HIS A 142 -0.77 21.34 4.52
CA HIS A 142 -1.87 21.91 5.30
C HIS A 142 -2.77 20.87 6.00
N LEU A 143 -2.66 19.59 5.62
CA LEU A 143 -3.37 18.49 6.29
C LEU A 143 -2.54 17.83 7.41
N ALA A 144 -1.24 18.15 7.50
CA ALA A 144 -0.39 17.67 8.59
C ALA A 144 -0.79 18.31 9.92
N LYS A 145 -0.75 17.52 10.99
CA LYS A 145 -1.11 17.95 12.35
C LYS A 145 -0.17 17.29 13.37
N PRO A 146 0.08 17.92 14.52
CA PRO A 146 0.93 17.33 15.58
C PRO A 146 0.49 15.92 16.01
N ASP A 147 -0.83 15.69 16.12
CA ASP A 147 -1.41 14.38 16.46
C ASP A 147 -2.10 13.72 15.26
N GLY A 148 -1.72 14.09 14.07
CA GLY A 148 -2.31 13.64 12.80
C GLY A 148 -1.27 13.06 11.84
N PRO A 149 -1.59 13.05 10.54
CA PRO A 149 -0.62 12.62 9.56
C PRO A 149 0.54 13.59 9.49
N GLU A 150 1.72 13.06 9.23
CA GLU A 150 2.92 13.84 8.97
C GLU A 150 3.02 14.21 7.49
N PHE A 151 3.68 15.32 7.19
CA PHE A 151 4.05 15.72 5.84
C PHE A 151 5.56 15.62 5.66
N LEU A 152 5.99 14.75 4.76
CA LEU A 152 7.40 14.55 4.40
C LEU A 152 7.68 14.88 2.91
N GLY A 153 6.73 15.52 2.26
CA GLY A 153 6.77 15.82 0.83
C GLY A 153 5.64 15.13 0.06
N SER A 154 5.63 15.32 -1.24
CA SER A 154 4.64 14.74 -2.16
C SER A 154 5.31 14.06 -3.34
N VAL A 155 4.64 13.05 -3.90
CA VAL A 155 5.08 12.31 -5.11
C VAL A 155 4.27 12.77 -6.32
N LEU A 156 4.44 14.02 -6.70
CA LEU A 156 3.80 14.66 -7.86
C LEU A 156 4.39 14.18 -9.20
#